data_30b76b2574caf97c70c42c9db147537c
#
_entry.id   30b76b2574caf97c70c42c9db147537c
#
_cell.length_a   1.000
_cell.length_b   1.000
_cell.length_c   1.000
_cell.angle_alpha   90.00
_cell.angle_beta   90.00
_cell.angle_gamma   90.00
#
_symmetry.space_group_name_H-M   'P 1'
#
loop_
_entity.id
_entity.type
_entity.pdbx_description
1 polymer ?
#
loop_
_entity_poly.entity_id
_entity_poly.type
_entity_poly.pdbx_seq_one_letter_code
_entity_poly.pdbx_strand_id
1 'polypeptide(L)'
;MEAGPVRWVSFTHVFFDCDGTLVGVEGIVELTRRRGQAMAVAALTEAAMSGHLPLEAVYEQRLALIRPTRAEIQELIRIYREHLLPDAAGVIHALHACGISVHLISGGLEEAVRGLGRFLGIPAQRIHAVRPRYDPFAGAWWRGEEGPAVGVEPSPLIAQDGKARLLEGFRAPGRRLMLVGDGITDLIAQGAVHLFAGFGGVFHRPAVAENAEVYIRCPRLAPILPLALSPERARALQGTPAEGILREGLQAFRNGEARFRDPVRHERFLQVWHAL
;
A
#
# COMPACT_ATOMS: atom_id res chain seq x y z
N MET A 1 36.82 16.51 11.59
CA MET A 1 35.86 15.64 12.31
C MET A 1 35.42 14.56 11.31
N GLU A 2 35.94 13.37 11.46
CA GLU A 2 35.48 12.21 10.65
C GLU A 2 34.01 11.98 11.00
N ALA A 3 33.15 12.04 10.00
CA ALA A 3 31.76 11.67 10.16
C ALA A 3 31.72 10.21 10.61
N GLY A 4 31.19 9.95 11.80
CA GLY A 4 31.03 8.58 12.30
C GLY A 4 30.28 7.69 11.31
N PRO A 5 30.38 6.36 11.41
CA PRO A 5 29.82 5.44 10.42
C PRO A 5 28.33 5.72 10.23
N VAL A 6 27.95 5.88 8.96
CA VAL A 6 26.56 6.07 8.56
C VAL A 6 25.76 4.84 8.97
N ARG A 7 24.79 4.97 9.87
CA ARG A 7 23.95 3.86 10.33
C ARG A 7 22.56 3.98 9.71
N TRP A 8 22.08 2.87 9.11
CA TRP A 8 20.69 2.71 8.72
C TRP A 8 19.96 1.91 9.79
N VAL A 9 18.89 2.49 10.35
CA VAL A 9 18.13 1.87 11.45
C VAL A 9 16.87 1.24 10.90
N SER A 10 16.62 -0.03 11.22
CA SER A 10 15.41 -0.74 10.79
C SER A 10 14.14 -0.07 11.27
N PHE A 11 13.11 -0.17 10.43
CA PHE A 11 11.75 0.18 10.82
C PHE A 11 11.16 -0.91 11.73
N THR A 12 10.14 -0.54 12.49
CA THR A 12 9.39 -1.49 13.34
C THR A 12 8.06 -1.84 12.71
N HIS A 13 7.50 -0.92 11.93
CA HIS A 13 6.21 -1.06 11.25
C HIS A 13 6.34 -0.60 9.80
N VAL A 14 5.82 -1.41 8.88
CA VAL A 14 5.69 -1.06 7.46
C VAL A 14 4.22 -1.15 7.09
N PHE A 15 3.69 -0.05 6.57
CA PHE A 15 2.33 0.08 6.09
C PHE A 15 2.34 0.07 4.57
N PHE A 16 1.56 -0.80 3.98
CA PHE A 16 1.37 -0.85 2.53
C PHE A 16 -0.03 -0.38 2.18
N ASP A 17 -0.14 0.48 1.17
CA ASP A 17 -1.37 0.59 0.43
C ASP A 17 -1.66 -0.70 -0.34
N CYS A 18 -2.88 -0.88 -0.83
CA CYS A 18 -3.30 -2.08 -1.53
C CYS A 18 -3.33 -1.86 -3.05
N ASP A 19 -4.32 -1.11 -3.52
CA ASP A 19 -4.57 -0.84 -4.93
C ASP A 19 -3.43 0.01 -5.53
N GLY A 20 -2.90 -0.37 -6.69
CA GLY A 20 -1.77 0.32 -7.29
C GLY A 20 -0.41 0.11 -6.61
N THR A 21 -0.37 -0.55 -5.44
CA THR A 21 0.85 -0.77 -4.66
C THR A 21 1.17 -2.25 -4.46
N LEU A 22 0.31 -3.01 -3.77
CA LEU A 22 0.48 -4.47 -3.66
C LEU A 22 -0.09 -5.19 -4.86
N VAL A 23 -1.16 -4.66 -5.46
CA VAL A 23 -1.85 -5.22 -6.61
C VAL A 23 -1.84 -4.24 -7.79
N GLY A 24 -1.74 -4.78 -9.00
CA GLY A 24 -1.66 -4.00 -10.25
C GLY A 24 -3.01 -3.49 -10.77
N VAL A 25 -4.02 -3.35 -9.90
CA VAL A 25 -5.38 -2.91 -10.26
C VAL A 25 -5.98 -1.98 -9.23
N GLU A 26 -7.04 -1.28 -9.61
CA GLU A 26 -7.92 -0.51 -8.73
C GLU A 26 -9.20 -1.32 -8.49
N GLY A 27 -9.44 -1.80 -7.27
CA GLY A 27 -10.57 -2.67 -6.95
C GLY A 27 -11.92 -2.08 -7.29
N ILE A 28 -12.10 -0.76 -7.06
CA ILE A 28 -13.34 -0.07 -7.39
C ILE A 28 -13.60 -0.05 -8.91
N VAL A 29 -12.55 0.01 -9.72
CA VAL A 29 -12.66 -0.05 -11.19
C VAL A 29 -13.01 -1.46 -11.66
N GLU A 30 -12.41 -2.48 -11.04
CA GLU A 30 -12.69 -3.88 -11.37
C GLU A 30 -14.15 -4.25 -11.16
N LEU A 31 -14.80 -3.70 -10.11
CA LEU A 31 -16.24 -3.89 -9.86
C LEU A 31 -17.13 -3.36 -10.99
N THR A 32 -16.63 -2.46 -11.82
CA THR A 32 -17.42 -1.86 -12.91
C THR A 32 -17.30 -2.60 -14.23
N ARG A 33 -16.32 -3.48 -14.40
CA ARG A 33 -16.03 -4.11 -15.71
C ARG A 33 -17.24 -4.79 -16.33
N ARG A 34 -18.09 -5.44 -15.53
CA ARG A 34 -19.29 -6.15 -16.00
C ARG A 34 -20.49 -5.21 -16.28
N ARG A 35 -20.39 -3.91 -15.93
CA ARG A 35 -21.51 -2.96 -15.97
C ARG A 35 -21.35 -1.86 -17.01
N GLY A 36 -20.28 -1.89 -17.82
CA GLY A 36 -20.00 -0.86 -18.82
C GLY A 36 -19.66 0.53 -18.28
N GLN A 37 -19.44 0.65 -16.96
CA GLN A 37 -19.16 1.93 -16.27
C GLN A 37 -17.67 2.11 -15.94
N ALA A 38 -16.83 1.18 -16.35
CA ALA A 38 -15.42 1.14 -15.97
C ALA A 38 -14.67 2.43 -16.31
N MET A 39 -14.92 3.01 -17.49
CA MET A 39 -14.24 4.24 -17.91
C MET A 39 -14.60 5.45 -17.03
N ALA A 40 -15.88 5.61 -16.67
CA ALA A 40 -16.33 6.72 -15.84
C ALA A 40 -15.75 6.62 -14.42
N VAL A 41 -15.78 5.43 -13.83
CA VAL A 41 -15.24 5.21 -12.49
C VAL A 41 -13.71 5.26 -12.48
N ALA A 42 -13.05 4.78 -13.53
CA ALA A 42 -11.59 4.89 -13.67
C ALA A 42 -11.15 6.37 -13.73
N ALA A 43 -11.86 7.21 -14.51
CA ALA A 43 -11.56 8.63 -14.59
C ALA A 43 -11.72 9.34 -13.24
N LEU A 44 -12.80 9.05 -12.49
CA LEU A 44 -13.01 9.59 -11.15
C LEU A 44 -11.93 9.11 -10.18
N THR A 45 -11.53 7.84 -10.26
CA THR A 45 -10.48 7.26 -9.41
C THR A 45 -9.14 7.93 -9.68
N GLU A 46 -8.76 8.05 -10.96
CA GLU A 46 -7.50 8.69 -11.35
C GLU A 46 -7.46 10.16 -10.91
N ALA A 47 -8.55 10.91 -11.09
CA ALA A 47 -8.64 12.30 -10.66
C ALA A 47 -8.48 12.45 -9.15
N ALA A 48 -9.06 11.52 -8.36
CA ALA A 48 -8.89 11.51 -6.90
C ALA A 48 -7.46 11.12 -6.49
N MET A 49 -6.90 10.06 -7.07
CA MET A 49 -5.57 9.55 -6.72
C MET A 49 -4.43 10.49 -7.18
N SER A 50 -4.67 11.26 -8.23
CA SER A 50 -3.75 12.32 -8.67
C SER A 50 -3.93 13.66 -7.92
N GLY A 51 -4.92 13.75 -7.02
CA GLY A 51 -5.19 14.96 -6.22
C GLY A 51 -5.98 16.05 -6.93
N HIS A 52 -6.55 15.77 -8.12
CA HIS A 52 -7.36 16.74 -8.84
C HIS A 52 -8.78 16.91 -8.27
N LEU A 53 -9.29 15.89 -7.58
CA LEU A 53 -10.57 15.92 -6.89
C LEU A 53 -10.41 15.39 -5.45
N PRO A 54 -11.16 15.95 -4.48
CA PRO A 54 -11.17 15.41 -3.12
C PRO A 54 -11.71 13.98 -3.13
N LEU A 55 -11.03 13.07 -2.42
CA LEU A 55 -11.43 11.67 -2.36
C LEU A 55 -12.85 11.51 -1.81
N GLU A 56 -13.20 12.30 -0.80
CA GLU A 56 -14.53 12.31 -0.17
C GLU A 56 -15.65 12.59 -1.17
N ALA A 57 -15.41 13.54 -2.10
CA ALA A 57 -16.40 13.93 -3.08
C ALA A 57 -16.69 12.81 -4.10
N VAL A 58 -15.70 11.96 -4.39
CA VAL A 58 -15.84 10.92 -5.42
C VAL A 58 -16.11 9.54 -4.84
N TYR A 59 -15.81 9.29 -3.57
CA TYR A 59 -15.91 7.95 -2.97
C TYR A 59 -17.37 7.44 -3.02
N GLU A 60 -18.30 8.22 -2.49
CA GLU A 60 -19.72 7.87 -2.49
C GLU A 60 -20.31 7.82 -3.89
N GLN A 61 -19.89 8.74 -4.78
CA GLN A 61 -20.35 8.74 -6.17
C GLN A 61 -19.97 7.45 -6.90
N ARG A 62 -18.73 6.99 -6.75
CA ARG A 62 -18.27 5.72 -7.32
C ARG A 62 -19.09 4.54 -6.79
N LEU A 63 -19.27 4.50 -5.48
CA LEU A 63 -20.02 3.40 -4.84
C LEU A 63 -21.50 3.40 -5.25
N ALA A 64 -22.12 4.57 -5.34
CA ALA A 64 -23.51 4.73 -5.78
C ALA A 64 -23.72 4.32 -7.25
N LEU A 65 -22.75 4.59 -8.12
CA LEU A 65 -22.78 4.14 -9.52
C LEU A 65 -22.69 2.61 -9.63
N ILE A 66 -21.87 1.97 -8.80
CA ILE A 66 -21.58 0.55 -8.91
C ILE A 66 -22.61 -0.27 -8.14
N ARG A 67 -22.97 0.12 -6.92
CA ARG A 67 -23.82 -0.62 -5.99
C ARG A 67 -23.43 -2.11 -5.90
N PRO A 68 -22.18 -2.42 -5.54
CA PRO A 68 -21.69 -3.79 -5.58
C PRO A 68 -22.37 -4.64 -4.51
N THR A 69 -22.65 -5.89 -4.84
CA THR A 69 -23.09 -6.90 -3.87
C THR A 69 -21.88 -7.39 -3.04
N ARG A 70 -22.15 -7.99 -1.88
CA ARG A 70 -21.10 -8.62 -1.06
C ARG A 70 -20.32 -9.69 -1.84
N ALA A 71 -21.01 -10.47 -2.64
CA ALA A 71 -20.39 -11.51 -3.48
C ALA A 71 -19.43 -10.91 -4.52
N GLU A 72 -19.80 -9.79 -5.15
CA GLU A 72 -18.91 -9.08 -6.08
C GLU A 72 -17.69 -8.51 -5.38
N ILE A 73 -17.83 -7.96 -4.16
CA ILE A 73 -16.68 -7.48 -3.37
C ILE A 73 -15.79 -8.65 -2.96
N GLN A 74 -16.37 -9.80 -2.60
CA GLN A 74 -15.57 -11.00 -2.28
C GLN A 74 -14.83 -11.56 -3.50
N GLU A 75 -15.40 -11.43 -4.71
CA GLU A 75 -14.73 -11.84 -5.95
C GLU A 75 -13.45 -11.00 -6.20
N LEU A 76 -13.38 -9.75 -5.70
CA LEU A 76 -12.15 -8.97 -5.76
C LEU A 76 -10.96 -9.68 -5.08
N ILE A 77 -11.19 -10.54 -4.09
CA ILE A 77 -10.11 -11.30 -3.44
C ILE A 77 -9.36 -12.15 -4.48
N ARG A 78 -10.10 -12.81 -5.39
CA ARG A 78 -9.49 -13.57 -6.47
C ARG A 78 -8.75 -12.67 -7.44
N ILE A 79 -9.38 -11.56 -7.86
CA ILE A 79 -8.79 -10.59 -8.77
C ILE A 79 -7.50 -10.00 -8.17
N TYR A 80 -7.52 -9.61 -6.91
CA TYR A 80 -6.33 -9.09 -6.21
C TYR A 80 -5.19 -10.11 -6.17
N ARG A 81 -5.50 -11.39 -5.94
CA ARG A 81 -4.48 -12.45 -5.96
C ARG A 81 -3.89 -12.68 -7.35
N GLU A 82 -4.70 -12.57 -8.40
CA GLU A 82 -4.26 -12.69 -9.80
C GLU A 82 -3.39 -11.54 -10.26
N HIS A 83 -3.61 -10.34 -9.69
CA HIS A 83 -2.88 -9.12 -10.00
C HIS A 83 -1.88 -8.71 -8.90
N LEU A 84 -1.61 -9.61 -7.95
CA LEU A 84 -0.59 -9.38 -6.92
C LEU A 84 0.78 -9.21 -7.58
N LEU A 85 1.55 -8.22 -7.14
CA LEU A 85 2.92 -8.06 -7.63
C LEU A 85 3.75 -9.32 -7.33
N PRO A 86 4.62 -9.74 -8.26
CA PRO A 86 5.26 -11.06 -8.20
C PRO A 86 6.05 -11.33 -6.92
N ASP A 87 6.65 -10.29 -6.35
CA ASP A 87 7.50 -10.37 -5.15
C ASP A 87 6.80 -9.95 -3.85
N ALA A 88 5.54 -9.49 -3.91
CA ALA A 88 4.82 -8.95 -2.76
C ALA A 88 4.76 -9.92 -1.57
N ALA A 89 4.39 -11.18 -1.84
CA ALA A 89 4.32 -12.21 -0.78
C ALA A 89 5.71 -12.48 -0.17
N GLY A 90 6.74 -12.55 -1.00
CA GLY A 90 8.12 -12.76 -0.56
C GLY A 90 8.64 -11.60 0.29
N VAL A 91 8.37 -10.36 -0.11
CA VAL A 91 8.74 -9.15 0.66
C VAL A 91 8.04 -9.13 2.02
N ILE A 92 6.73 -9.38 2.07
CA ILE A 92 5.97 -9.40 3.32
C ILE A 92 6.47 -10.52 4.24
N HIS A 93 6.74 -11.71 3.71
CA HIS A 93 7.31 -12.83 4.47
C HIS A 93 8.68 -12.48 5.06
N ALA A 94 9.56 -11.88 4.25
CA ALA A 94 10.89 -11.44 4.70
C ALA A 94 10.80 -10.39 5.82
N LEU A 95 9.89 -9.42 5.71
CA LEU A 95 9.65 -8.42 6.75
C LEU A 95 9.19 -9.09 8.06
N HIS A 96 8.25 -10.05 7.98
CA HIS A 96 7.79 -10.80 9.16
C HIS A 96 8.92 -11.61 9.78
N ALA A 97 9.73 -12.31 8.98
CA ALA A 97 10.89 -13.08 9.45
C ALA A 97 11.93 -12.20 10.16
N CYS A 98 12.05 -10.93 9.74
CA CYS A 98 12.88 -9.93 10.40
C CYS A 98 12.17 -9.22 11.57
N GLY A 99 11.00 -9.68 12.03
CA GLY A 99 10.29 -9.12 13.18
C GLY A 99 9.69 -7.73 12.92
N ILE A 100 9.41 -7.39 11.65
CA ILE A 100 8.72 -6.15 11.27
C ILE A 100 7.21 -6.37 11.32
N SER A 101 6.49 -5.45 11.92
CA SER A 101 5.03 -5.43 11.88
C SER A 101 4.55 -4.89 10.54
N VAL A 102 3.96 -5.75 9.70
CA VAL A 102 3.38 -5.34 8.41
C VAL A 102 1.89 -5.04 8.59
N HIS A 103 1.45 -3.94 8.02
CA HIS A 103 0.06 -3.47 8.01
C HIS A 103 -0.41 -3.18 6.59
N LEU A 104 -1.72 -3.34 6.34
CA LEU A 104 -2.40 -2.78 5.18
C LEU A 104 -3.19 -1.54 5.61
N ILE A 105 -3.10 -0.48 4.79
CA ILE A 105 -3.83 0.76 4.99
C ILE A 105 -4.38 1.24 3.65
N SER A 106 -5.67 1.01 3.39
CA SER A 106 -6.26 1.19 2.07
C SER A 106 -7.62 1.87 2.12
N GLY A 107 -7.89 2.73 1.14
CA GLY A 107 -9.23 3.23 0.84
C GLY A 107 -10.14 2.19 0.16
N GLY A 108 -9.64 0.98 -0.11
CA GLY A 108 -10.39 -0.12 -0.70
C GLY A 108 -11.42 -0.75 0.25
N LEU A 109 -12.32 -1.56 -0.30
CA LEU A 109 -13.40 -2.21 0.46
C LEU A 109 -12.86 -3.33 1.35
N GLU A 110 -13.29 -3.33 2.62
CA GLU A 110 -12.71 -4.14 3.70
C GLU A 110 -12.66 -5.64 3.38
N GLU A 111 -13.72 -6.23 2.84
CA GLU A 111 -13.75 -7.65 2.55
C GLU A 111 -12.65 -8.09 1.56
N ALA A 112 -12.44 -7.27 0.51
CA ALA A 112 -11.40 -7.54 -0.48
C ALA A 112 -10.00 -7.39 0.11
N VAL A 113 -9.74 -6.27 0.79
CA VAL A 113 -8.43 -5.97 1.40
C VAL A 113 -8.11 -6.97 2.52
N ARG A 114 -9.08 -7.36 3.35
CA ARG A 114 -8.92 -8.41 4.37
C ARG A 114 -8.66 -9.78 3.77
N GLY A 115 -9.33 -10.10 2.67
CA GLY A 115 -9.11 -11.36 1.95
C GLY A 115 -7.68 -11.46 1.43
N LEU A 116 -7.18 -10.40 0.79
CA LEU A 116 -5.78 -10.33 0.36
C LEU A 116 -4.81 -10.36 1.54
N GLY A 117 -5.04 -9.57 2.57
CA GLY A 117 -4.17 -9.52 3.75
C GLY A 117 -4.06 -10.87 4.45
N ARG A 118 -5.16 -11.60 4.56
CA ARG A 118 -5.17 -12.97 5.10
C ARG A 118 -4.33 -13.92 4.23
N PHE A 119 -4.45 -13.83 2.90
CA PHE A 119 -3.63 -14.60 1.97
C PHE A 119 -2.14 -14.31 2.15
N LEU A 120 -1.77 -13.04 2.42
CA LEU A 120 -0.40 -12.61 2.67
C LEU A 120 0.10 -12.86 4.11
N GLY A 121 -0.71 -13.51 4.96
CA GLY A 121 -0.34 -13.80 6.36
C GLY A 121 -0.35 -12.57 7.29
N ILE A 122 -1.05 -11.50 6.90
CA ILE A 122 -1.17 -10.29 7.73
C ILE A 122 -2.33 -10.47 8.71
N PRO A 123 -2.11 -10.30 10.03
CA PRO A 123 -3.16 -10.42 11.03
C PRO A 123 -4.30 -9.43 10.82
N ALA A 124 -5.55 -9.85 11.06
CA ALA A 124 -6.74 -9.04 10.80
C ALA A 124 -6.74 -7.67 11.49
N GLN A 125 -6.16 -7.57 12.70
CA GLN A 125 -6.03 -6.32 13.45
C GLN A 125 -5.00 -5.34 12.84
N ARG A 126 -4.24 -5.75 11.86
CA ARG A 126 -3.27 -4.93 11.11
C ARG A 126 -3.76 -4.55 9.72
N ILE A 127 -5.05 -4.78 9.44
CA ILE A 127 -5.68 -4.45 8.16
C ILE A 127 -6.69 -3.35 8.39
N HIS A 128 -6.42 -2.19 7.80
CA HIS A 128 -7.22 -0.98 7.89
C HIS A 128 -7.78 -0.68 6.51
N ALA A 129 -9.11 -0.79 6.36
CA ALA A 129 -9.81 -0.61 5.11
C ALA A 129 -11.23 -0.07 5.35
N VAL A 130 -11.94 0.27 4.30
CA VAL A 130 -13.25 0.90 4.39
C VAL A 130 -14.34 -0.17 4.41
N ARG A 131 -15.15 -0.19 5.48
CA ARG A 131 -16.25 -1.15 5.62
C ARG A 131 -17.47 -0.70 4.83
N PRO A 132 -17.94 -1.50 3.86
CA PRO A 132 -19.19 -1.20 3.15
C PRO A 132 -20.39 -1.38 4.06
N ARG A 133 -21.41 -0.55 3.84
CA ARG A 133 -22.73 -0.65 4.46
C ARG A 133 -23.71 -1.17 3.41
N TYR A 134 -24.27 -2.32 3.65
CA TYR A 134 -25.23 -2.98 2.74
C TYR A 134 -26.66 -2.55 3.04
N ASP A 135 -27.51 -2.56 2.00
CA ASP A 135 -28.93 -2.33 2.15
C ASP A 135 -29.58 -3.60 2.74
N PRO A 136 -30.10 -3.54 3.97
CA PRO A 136 -30.68 -4.73 4.62
C PRO A 136 -32.01 -5.14 4.03
N PHE A 137 -32.66 -4.27 3.20
CA PHE A 137 -34.01 -4.49 2.68
C PHE A 137 -34.05 -4.74 1.17
N ALA A 138 -32.97 -4.47 0.44
CA ALA A 138 -32.94 -4.54 -1.04
C ALA A 138 -32.47 -5.91 -1.58
N GLY A 139 -32.36 -6.93 -0.79
CA GLY A 139 -32.03 -8.30 -1.22
C GLY A 139 -33.17 -9.26 -0.91
N ALA A 140 -32.92 -10.55 -1.08
CA ALA A 140 -33.81 -11.57 -0.54
C ALA A 140 -33.59 -11.69 0.99
N TRP A 141 -33.86 -10.58 1.72
CA TRP A 141 -33.59 -10.46 3.15
C TRP A 141 -34.22 -11.62 3.98
N TRP A 142 -35.38 -12.16 3.51
CA TRP A 142 -36.00 -13.34 4.10
C TRP A 142 -35.22 -14.64 3.94
N ARG A 143 -34.15 -14.63 3.11
CA ARG A 143 -33.16 -15.70 2.95
C ARG A 143 -31.82 -15.36 3.59
N GLY A 144 -31.73 -14.23 4.30
CA GLY A 144 -30.47 -13.72 4.83
C GLY A 144 -29.53 -13.10 3.80
N GLU A 145 -30.03 -12.81 2.59
CA GLU A 145 -29.27 -12.16 1.52
C GLU A 145 -29.40 -10.65 1.68
N GLU A 146 -28.30 -9.96 1.98
CA GLU A 146 -28.24 -8.50 2.01
C GLU A 146 -28.30 -7.93 0.59
N GLY A 147 -28.84 -6.73 0.45
CA GLY A 147 -28.80 -5.96 -0.80
C GLY A 147 -27.39 -5.48 -1.15
N PRO A 148 -27.27 -4.67 -2.22
CA PRO A 148 -25.99 -4.10 -2.62
C PRO A 148 -25.47 -3.11 -1.57
N ALA A 149 -24.19 -2.79 -1.64
CA ALA A 149 -23.58 -1.72 -0.84
C ALA A 149 -24.18 -0.37 -1.26
N VAL A 150 -24.70 0.38 -0.27
CA VAL A 150 -25.35 1.69 -0.45
C VAL A 150 -24.55 2.82 0.17
N GLY A 151 -23.43 2.53 0.78
CA GLY A 151 -22.54 3.48 1.43
C GLY A 151 -21.45 2.76 2.20
N VAL A 152 -20.79 3.48 3.09
CA VAL A 152 -19.74 2.94 3.95
C VAL A 152 -19.99 3.33 5.41
N GLU A 153 -19.43 2.57 6.33
CA GLU A 153 -19.36 2.97 7.74
C GLU A 153 -18.40 4.17 7.89
N PRO A 154 -18.62 5.03 8.90
CA PRO A 154 -17.70 6.12 9.17
C PRO A 154 -16.27 5.62 9.32
N SER A 155 -15.37 6.15 8.49
CA SER A 155 -13.96 5.77 8.47
C SER A 155 -13.12 6.98 8.10
N PRO A 156 -11.97 7.22 8.74
CA PRO A 156 -11.04 8.25 8.28
C PRO A 156 -10.56 7.98 6.84
N LEU A 157 -10.48 6.72 6.42
CA LEU A 157 -9.89 6.30 5.14
C LEU A 157 -10.70 6.70 3.90
N ILE A 158 -11.91 7.23 4.05
CA ILE A 158 -12.66 7.84 2.95
C ILE A 158 -12.22 9.28 2.68
N ALA A 159 -11.48 9.90 3.61
CA ALA A 159 -10.98 11.26 3.51
C ALA A 159 -9.55 11.30 2.95
N GLN A 160 -9.21 12.40 2.29
CA GLN A 160 -7.92 12.55 1.63
C GLN A 160 -6.74 12.51 2.62
N ASP A 161 -6.93 13.04 3.84
CA ASP A 161 -5.97 12.99 4.95
C ASP A 161 -6.13 11.77 5.88
N GLY A 162 -7.05 10.87 5.55
CA GLY A 162 -7.45 9.79 6.44
C GLY A 162 -6.34 8.82 6.81
N LYS A 163 -5.43 8.51 5.87
CA LYS A 163 -4.24 7.70 6.15
C LYS A 163 -3.31 8.41 7.14
N ALA A 164 -3.13 9.73 7.00
CA ALA A 164 -2.31 10.51 7.94
C ALA A 164 -2.87 10.43 9.36
N ARG A 165 -4.17 10.72 9.53
CA ARG A 165 -4.85 10.65 10.85
C ARG A 165 -4.73 9.26 11.49
N LEU A 166 -4.86 8.21 10.70
CA LEU A 166 -4.73 6.84 11.22
C LEU A 166 -3.28 6.55 11.64
N LEU A 167 -2.30 6.94 10.82
CA LEU A 167 -0.87 6.70 11.07
C LEU A 167 -0.35 7.48 12.28
N GLU A 168 -0.86 8.68 12.55
CA GLU A 168 -0.54 9.45 13.75
C GLU A 168 -0.85 8.66 15.04
N GLY A 169 -1.94 7.87 15.05
CA GLY A 169 -2.29 6.99 16.16
C GLY A 169 -1.29 5.84 16.42
N PHE A 170 -0.42 5.55 15.45
CA PHE A 170 0.66 4.56 15.61
C PHE A 170 1.97 5.14 16.14
N ARG A 171 2.10 6.47 16.19
CA ARG A 171 3.33 7.11 16.68
C ARG A 171 3.50 6.88 18.17
N ALA A 172 4.62 6.26 18.54
CA ALA A 172 4.97 6.04 19.94
C ALA A 172 6.51 5.96 20.06
N PRO A 173 7.08 6.23 21.25
CA PRO A 173 8.51 6.04 21.49
C PRO A 173 8.97 4.64 21.07
N GLY A 174 10.08 4.55 20.36
CA GLY A 174 10.64 3.30 19.85
C GLY A 174 9.97 2.74 18.60
N ARG A 175 8.87 3.30 18.13
CA ARG A 175 8.24 2.92 16.86
C ARG A 175 8.82 3.74 15.71
N ARG A 176 9.27 3.06 14.68
CA ARG A 176 9.68 3.66 13.41
C ARG A 176 8.74 3.17 12.32
N LEU A 177 7.99 4.09 11.74
CA LEU A 177 6.92 3.82 10.77
C LEU A 177 7.41 4.10 9.36
N MET A 178 7.13 3.22 8.43
CA MET A 178 7.35 3.39 6.99
C MET A 178 6.01 3.21 6.27
N LEU A 179 5.71 4.06 5.30
CA LEU A 179 4.55 3.94 4.42
C LEU A 179 5.02 3.69 2.99
N VAL A 180 4.33 2.79 2.29
CA VAL A 180 4.52 2.49 0.87
C VAL A 180 3.19 2.68 0.18
N GLY A 181 3.14 3.53 -0.85
CA GLY A 181 1.90 3.81 -1.57
C GLY A 181 2.12 4.58 -2.85
N ASP A 182 1.13 4.57 -3.75
CA ASP A 182 1.20 5.19 -5.07
C ASP A 182 0.37 6.48 -5.20
N GLY A 183 -0.58 6.71 -4.26
CA GLY A 183 -1.58 7.76 -4.37
C GLY A 183 -1.27 9.05 -3.62
N ILE A 184 -2.09 10.07 -3.91
CA ILE A 184 -2.02 11.37 -3.21
C ILE A 184 -2.30 11.23 -1.71
N THR A 185 -3.17 10.29 -1.32
CA THR A 185 -3.50 10.03 0.09
C THR A 185 -2.30 9.50 0.88
N ASP A 186 -1.41 8.74 0.22
CA ASP A 186 -0.15 8.27 0.80
C ASP A 186 0.85 9.40 0.90
N LEU A 187 0.95 10.22 -0.13
CA LEU A 187 1.82 11.40 -0.13
C LEU A 187 1.44 12.38 0.98
N ILE A 188 0.16 12.65 1.19
CA ILE A 188 -0.32 13.51 2.28
C ILE A 188 0.06 12.93 3.65
N ALA A 189 0.07 11.61 3.76
CA ALA A 189 0.40 10.91 5.00
C ALA A 189 1.92 10.85 5.29
N GLN A 190 2.79 11.35 4.38
CA GLN A 190 4.25 11.28 4.58
C GLN A 190 4.73 11.94 5.88
N GLY A 191 4.07 13.00 6.35
CA GLY A 191 4.40 13.68 7.61
C GLY A 191 4.10 12.86 8.87
N ALA A 192 3.24 11.85 8.77
CA ALA A 192 2.86 10.98 9.87
C ALA A 192 3.81 9.78 10.07
N VAL A 193 4.73 9.53 9.13
CA VAL A 193 5.70 8.41 9.15
C VAL A 193 7.14 8.91 9.16
N HIS A 194 8.09 7.99 9.36
CA HIS A 194 9.53 8.31 9.35
C HIS A 194 10.15 8.17 7.97
N LEU A 195 9.48 7.45 7.06
CA LEU A 195 9.85 7.33 5.66
C LEU A 195 8.59 7.05 4.84
N PHE A 196 8.39 7.82 3.78
CA PHE A 196 7.44 7.51 2.73
C PHE A 196 8.17 7.06 1.46
N ALA A 197 7.85 5.84 1.00
CA ALA A 197 8.29 5.30 -0.27
C ALA A 197 7.13 5.36 -1.26
N GLY A 198 7.19 6.32 -2.18
CA GLY A 198 6.25 6.42 -3.29
C GLY A 198 6.48 5.28 -4.29
N PHE A 199 5.41 4.59 -4.66
CA PHE A 199 5.47 3.46 -5.57
C PHE A 199 4.88 3.81 -6.94
N GLY A 200 5.71 3.80 -7.97
CA GLY A 200 5.34 4.07 -9.36
C GLY A 200 5.44 2.86 -10.27
N GLY A 201 5.54 1.66 -9.70
CA GLY A 201 5.72 0.42 -10.47
C GLY A 201 4.44 -0.07 -11.17
N VAL A 202 3.27 0.44 -10.77
CA VAL A 202 1.97 0.17 -11.42
C VAL A 202 1.45 1.44 -12.09
N PHE A 203 1.20 2.48 -11.30
CA PHE A 203 0.71 3.77 -11.79
C PHE A 203 1.76 4.85 -11.57
N HIS A 204 2.11 5.56 -12.63
CA HIS A 204 2.99 6.72 -12.50
C HIS A 204 2.17 7.97 -12.20
N ARG A 205 2.28 8.49 -10.96
CA ARG A 205 1.60 9.71 -10.52
C ARG A 205 2.65 10.81 -10.30
N PRO A 206 2.67 11.87 -11.11
CA PRO A 206 3.70 12.92 -11.05
C PRO A 206 3.85 13.52 -9.65
N ALA A 207 2.73 13.84 -8.98
CA ALA A 207 2.77 14.41 -7.64
C ALA A 207 3.52 13.53 -6.63
N VAL A 208 3.34 12.20 -6.70
CA VAL A 208 4.05 11.25 -5.83
C VAL A 208 5.52 11.14 -6.25
N ALA A 209 5.79 11.04 -7.57
CA ALA A 209 7.15 10.92 -8.10
C ALA A 209 8.07 12.08 -7.74
N GLU A 210 7.52 13.29 -7.71
CA GLU A 210 8.24 14.54 -7.42
C GLU A 210 8.43 14.82 -5.93
N ASN A 211 7.47 14.36 -5.08
CA ASN A 211 7.40 14.75 -3.68
C ASN A 211 7.70 13.64 -2.69
N ALA A 212 7.67 12.37 -3.09
CA ALA A 212 8.04 11.26 -2.22
C ALA A 212 9.53 11.33 -1.83
N GLU A 213 9.83 10.97 -0.58
CA GLU A 213 11.20 10.94 -0.06
C GLU A 213 12.05 9.85 -0.74
N VAL A 214 11.44 8.71 -1.04
CA VAL A 214 11.96 7.66 -1.91
C VAL A 214 10.93 7.38 -2.99
N TYR A 215 11.35 7.19 -4.22
CA TYR A 215 10.47 6.80 -5.32
C TYR A 215 10.96 5.54 -6.01
N ILE A 216 10.08 4.55 -6.15
CA ILE A 216 10.33 3.23 -6.74
C ILE A 216 9.59 3.16 -8.08
N ARG A 217 10.33 3.00 -9.20
CA ARG A 217 9.76 2.94 -10.55
C ARG A 217 9.60 1.53 -11.11
N CYS A 218 10.35 0.57 -10.57
CA CYS A 218 10.24 -0.82 -11.02
C CYS A 218 8.94 -1.46 -10.50
N PRO A 219 8.33 -2.39 -11.26
CA PRO A 219 7.10 -3.08 -10.86
C PRO A 219 7.38 -4.20 -9.85
N ARG A 220 8.18 -3.90 -8.82
CA ARG A 220 8.60 -4.82 -7.75
C ARG A 220 8.71 -4.09 -6.43
N LEU A 221 8.40 -4.81 -5.36
CA LEU A 221 8.50 -4.32 -3.99
C LEU A 221 9.84 -4.68 -3.31
N ALA A 222 10.72 -5.41 -3.99
CA ALA A 222 12.04 -5.77 -3.49
C ALA A 222 12.82 -4.60 -2.88
N PRO A 223 12.78 -3.34 -3.42
CA PRO A 223 13.43 -2.18 -2.82
C PRO A 223 12.97 -1.84 -1.39
N ILE A 224 11.81 -2.36 -0.97
CA ILE A 224 11.30 -2.13 0.38
C ILE A 224 12.15 -2.85 1.44
N LEU A 225 12.73 -4.00 1.12
CA LEU A 225 13.55 -4.74 2.09
C LEU A 225 14.77 -3.93 2.57
N PRO A 226 15.67 -3.43 1.71
CA PRO A 226 16.80 -2.64 2.16
C PRO A 226 16.39 -1.29 2.77
N LEU A 227 15.22 -0.74 2.44
CA LEU A 227 14.69 0.45 3.11
C LEU A 227 14.21 0.13 4.52
N ALA A 228 13.50 -0.98 4.71
CA ALA A 228 12.90 -1.33 5.99
C ALA A 228 13.88 -1.93 7.01
N LEU A 229 14.97 -2.54 6.54
CA LEU A 229 15.94 -3.28 7.35
C LEU A 229 17.26 -2.53 7.47
N SER A 230 17.96 -2.71 8.59
CA SER A 230 19.39 -2.43 8.66
C SER A 230 20.18 -3.62 8.14
N PRO A 231 21.47 -3.46 7.73
CA PRO A 231 22.30 -4.58 7.30
C PRO A 231 22.41 -5.70 8.35
N GLU A 232 22.48 -5.34 9.65
CA GLU A 232 22.54 -6.32 10.72
C GLU A 232 21.27 -7.16 10.78
N ARG A 233 20.11 -6.53 10.64
CA ARG A 233 18.81 -7.21 10.68
C ARG A 233 18.59 -8.06 9.44
N ALA A 234 19.07 -7.60 8.30
CA ALA A 234 18.97 -8.30 7.02
C ALA A 234 19.79 -9.62 6.99
N ARG A 235 20.77 -9.79 7.90
CA ARG A 235 21.51 -11.07 8.03
C ARG A 235 20.57 -12.25 8.32
N ALA A 236 19.41 -12.01 8.93
CA ALA A 236 18.41 -13.05 9.15
C ALA A 236 17.85 -13.64 7.85
N LEU A 237 18.03 -12.97 6.71
CA LEU A 237 17.60 -13.43 5.39
C LEU A 237 18.65 -14.28 4.66
N GLN A 238 19.89 -14.34 5.15
CA GLN A 238 20.97 -15.10 4.51
C GLN A 238 20.62 -16.59 4.44
N GLY A 239 20.88 -17.20 3.29
CA GLY A 239 20.55 -18.61 3.03
C GLY A 239 19.05 -18.89 2.83
N THR A 240 18.19 -17.87 2.85
CA THR A 240 16.75 -18.01 2.54
C THR A 240 16.43 -17.48 1.14
N PRO A 241 15.27 -17.84 0.58
CA PRO A 241 14.81 -17.25 -0.71
C PRO A 241 14.72 -15.72 -0.67
N ALA A 242 14.48 -15.12 0.50
CA ALA A 242 14.37 -13.68 0.67
C ALA A 242 15.72 -12.95 0.51
N GLU A 243 16.84 -13.64 0.60
CA GLU A 243 18.16 -13.06 0.28
C GLU A 243 18.25 -12.60 -1.17
N GLY A 244 17.69 -13.39 -2.10
CA GLY A 244 17.59 -12.99 -3.51
C GLY A 244 16.76 -11.72 -3.71
N ILE A 245 15.62 -11.62 -3.03
CA ILE A 245 14.75 -10.44 -3.07
C ILE A 245 15.48 -9.21 -2.50
N LEU A 246 16.22 -9.36 -1.41
CA LEU A 246 17.02 -8.27 -0.84
C LEU A 246 18.08 -7.77 -1.84
N ARG A 247 18.79 -8.69 -2.52
CA ARG A 247 19.77 -8.33 -3.55
C ARG A 247 19.13 -7.61 -4.74
N GLU A 248 17.97 -8.08 -5.21
CA GLU A 248 17.21 -7.40 -6.25
C GLU A 248 16.82 -5.98 -5.82
N GLY A 249 16.38 -5.82 -4.58
CA GLY A 249 16.04 -4.51 -4.02
C GLY A 249 17.24 -3.55 -4.00
N LEU A 250 18.42 -4.02 -3.58
CA LEU A 250 19.66 -3.24 -3.62
C LEU A 250 20.08 -2.90 -5.04
N GLN A 251 19.92 -3.85 -5.97
CA GLN A 251 20.25 -3.61 -7.37
C GLN A 251 19.35 -2.54 -7.99
N ALA A 252 18.07 -2.49 -7.63
CA ALA A 252 17.16 -1.45 -8.08
C ALA A 252 17.62 -0.04 -7.65
N PHE A 253 18.19 0.12 -6.45
CA PHE A 253 18.82 1.39 -6.04
C PHE A 253 20.09 1.70 -6.83
N ARG A 254 20.94 0.72 -7.07
CA ARG A 254 22.18 0.89 -7.88
C ARG A 254 21.87 1.26 -9.32
N ASN A 255 20.80 0.71 -9.88
CA ASN A 255 20.35 0.99 -11.27
C ASN A 255 19.51 2.28 -11.38
N GLY A 256 19.20 2.96 -10.27
CA GLY A 256 18.34 4.15 -10.26
C GLY A 256 16.85 3.86 -10.51
N GLU A 257 16.41 2.58 -10.47
CA GLU A 257 14.99 2.18 -10.50
C GLU A 257 14.25 2.53 -9.20
N ALA A 258 14.99 2.59 -8.10
CA ALA A 258 14.58 3.15 -6.83
C ALA A 258 15.59 4.23 -6.41
N ARG A 259 15.11 5.37 -5.93
CA ARG A 259 15.99 6.48 -5.57
C ARG A 259 15.42 7.32 -4.42
N PHE A 260 16.28 7.84 -3.58
CA PHE A 260 15.95 8.96 -2.70
C PHE A 260 15.86 10.25 -3.52
N ARG A 261 14.96 11.14 -3.14
CA ARG A 261 14.87 12.49 -3.71
C ARG A 261 16.14 13.30 -3.43
N ASP A 262 16.71 13.14 -2.22
CA ASP A 262 17.99 13.72 -1.85
C ASP A 262 19.15 12.82 -2.34
N PRO A 263 20.01 13.29 -3.28
CA PRO A 263 21.14 12.52 -3.79
C PRO A 263 22.16 12.15 -2.70
N VAL A 264 22.41 13.04 -1.74
CA VAL A 264 23.36 12.76 -0.66
C VAL A 264 22.87 11.63 0.23
N ARG A 265 21.56 11.61 0.50
CA ARG A 265 20.94 10.52 1.26
C ARG A 265 20.95 9.21 0.47
N HIS A 266 20.80 9.28 -0.85
CA HIS A 266 20.90 8.13 -1.74
C HIS A 266 22.29 7.49 -1.69
N GLU A 267 23.35 8.28 -1.83
CA GLU A 267 24.74 7.80 -1.75
C GLU A 267 25.05 7.20 -0.37
N ARG A 268 24.66 7.90 0.70
CA ARG A 268 24.83 7.38 2.06
C ARG A 268 24.11 6.05 2.28
N PHE A 269 22.91 5.92 1.74
CA PHE A 269 22.17 4.65 1.79
C PHE A 269 22.93 3.54 1.08
N LEU A 270 23.45 3.76 -0.13
CA LEU A 270 24.25 2.78 -0.85
C LEU A 270 25.54 2.40 -0.11
N GLN A 271 26.21 3.38 0.54
CA GLN A 271 27.40 3.12 1.34
C GLN A 271 27.13 2.17 2.52
N VAL A 272 25.98 2.31 3.19
CA VAL A 272 25.57 1.41 4.28
C VAL A 272 25.48 -0.05 3.81
N TRP A 273 25.06 -0.25 2.54
CA TRP A 273 24.85 -1.57 1.95
C TRP A 273 26.02 -2.06 1.10
N HIS A 274 27.18 -1.38 1.15
CA HIS A 274 28.32 -1.73 0.30
C HIS A 274 28.96 -3.08 0.64
N ALA A 275 28.77 -3.56 1.86
CA ALA A 275 29.33 -4.84 2.35
C ALA A 275 28.42 -6.06 2.13
N LEU A 276 27.25 -5.87 1.49
CA LEU A 276 26.28 -6.89 1.07
C LEU A 276 26.09 -6.82 -0.45
#